data_bd4f31384694fb3feb41c9c46049d802
#
_entry.id   bd4f31384694fb3feb41c9c46049d802
#
_cell.length_a   1.000
_cell.length_b   1.000
_cell.length_c   1.000
_cell.angle_alpha   90.00
_cell.angle_beta   90.00
_cell.angle_gamma   90.00
#
_symmetry.space_group_name_H-M   'P 1'
#
loop_
_entity.id
_entity.type
_entity.pdbx_description
1 polymer ?
#
loop_
_entity_poly.entity_id
_entity_poly.type
_entity_poly.pdbx_seq_one_letter_code
_entity_poly.pdbx_strand_id
1 'polypeptide(L)'
;MLNYKIIGLSAVLLLASGMAKASSGPQLLGEYKDWVAYYYDDPRGKVCYIASTPKKDEGKYARRGDIYVVVTHRPQEGSYDVVNFVAGYDYKSGAPVEVKIGTTTITDIFT
;
A
#
# COMPACT_ATOMS: atom_id res chain seq x y z
N MET A 1 -50.57 21.75 -0.56
CA MET A 1 -49.80 22.35 -1.57
C MET A 1 -48.35 22.40 -1.32
N LEU A 2 -47.95 23.00 -0.27
CA LEU A 2 -46.55 23.19 0.02
C LEU A 2 -45.83 21.89 0.28
N ASN A 3 -46.58 20.91 0.68
CA ASN A 3 -45.98 19.69 1.19
C ASN A 3 -45.20 18.89 0.16
N TYR A 4 -45.64 18.99 -1.07
CA TYR A 4 -44.91 18.21 -2.06
C TYR A 4 -43.50 18.68 -2.25
N LYS A 5 -43.31 19.91 -2.07
CA LYS A 5 -41.98 20.47 -2.26
C LYS A 5 -40.99 19.86 -1.31
N ILE A 6 -41.41 19.69 -0.11
CA ILE A 6 -40.60 19.12 0.94
C ILE A 6 -40.25 17.69 0.61
N ILE A 7 -41.21 16.97 0.08
CA ILE A 7 -40.99 15.59 -0.28
C ILE A 7 -39.91 15.46 -1.36
N GLY A 8 -39.93 16.38 -2.30
CA GLY A 8 -38.91 16.36 -3.34
C GLY A 8 -37.52 16.54 -2.79
N LEU A 9 -37.38 17.35 -1.80
CA LEU A 9 -36.08 17.56 -1.20
C LEU A 9 -35.56 16.31 -0.53
N SER A 10 -36.42 15.59 0.10
CA SER A 10 -36.02 14.37 0.75
C SER A 10 -35.47 13.35 -0.24
N ALA A 11 -36.08 13.26 -1.39
CA ALA A 11 -35.59 12.36 -2.42
C ALA A 11 -34.18 12.72 -2.86
N VAL A 12 -33.90 13.98 -2.97
CA VAL A 12 -32.57 14.43 -3.36
C VAL A 12 -31.51 14.00 -2.36
N LEU A 13 -31.85 14.08 -1.10
CA LEU A 13 -30.91 13.66 -0.07
C LEU A 13 -30.56 12.20 -0.17
N LEU A 14 -31.51 11.38 -0.49
CA LEU A 14 -31.27 9.95 -0.64
C LEU A 14 -30.28 9.67 -1.77
N LEU A 15 -30.38 10.39 -2.86
CA LEU A 15 -29.48 10.24 -3.96
C LEU A 15 -28.05 10.59 -3.55
N ALA A 16 -27.90 11.63 -2.80
CA ALA A 16 -26.59 12.04 -2.33
C ALA A 16 -25.93 10.95 -1.49
N SER A 17 -26.69 10.32 -0.62
CA SER A 17 -26.12 9.25 0.20
C SER A 17 -25.68 8.07 -0.64
N GLY A 18 -26.36 7.78 -1.72
CA GLY A 18 -26.00 6.66 -2.57
C GLY A 18 -24.64 6.84 -3.22
N MET A 19 -24.14 8.04 -3.34
CA MET A 19 -22.88 8.29 -3.99
C MET A 19 -21.68 8.13 -3.07
N ALA A 20 -21.90 8.01 -1.79
CA ALA A 20 -20.82 8.00 -0.81
C ALA A 20 -20.14 6.64 -0.66
N LYS A 21 -20.54 5.64 -1.37
CA LYS A 21 -20.06 4.28 -1.11
C LYS A 21 -18.90 3.82 -1.95
N ALA A 22 -18.42 4.58 -2.83
CA ALA A 22 -17.40 4.13 -3.77
C ALA A 22 -16.02 4.37 -3.21
N SER A 23 -15.48 3.44 -2.51
CA SER A 23 -14.11 3.50 -2.06
C SER A 23 -13.36 2.34 -2.66
N SER A 24 -12.36 2.60 -3.48
CA SER A 24 -11.60 1.57 -4.16
C SER A 24 -10.15 1.48 -3.73
N GLY A 25 -9.75 2.22 -2.72
CA GLY A 25 -8.39 2.17 -2.24
C GLY A 25 -8.11 0.95 -1.38
N PRO A 26 -6.85 0.77 -0.97
CA PRO A 26 -6.49 -0.33 -0.08
C PRO A 26 -7.27 -0.27 1.22
N GLN A 27 -7.66 -1.44 1.70
CA GLN A 27 -8.40 -1.59 2.95
C GLN A 27 -7.47 -2.08 4.03
N LEU A 28 -7.55 -1.48 5.21
CA LEU A 28 -6.73 -1.89 6.35
C LEU A 28 -7.23 -3.22 6.91
N LEU A 29 -6.34 -4.19 7.03
CA LEU A 29 -6.62 -5.46 7.68
C LEU A 29 -6.22 -5.43 9.14
N GLY A 30 -5.15 -4.73 9.48
CA GLY A 30 -4.72 -4.64 10.86
C GLY A 30 -3.33 -4.04 11.00
N GLU A 31 -2.99 -3.74 12.24
CA GLU A 31 -1.68 -3.22 12.59
C GLU A 31 -1.04 -4.15 13.61
N TYR A 32 0.21 -4.53 13.37
CA TYR A 32 0.91 -5.51 14.18
C TYR A 32 2.31 -4.99 14.49
N LYS A 33 2.45 -4.24 15.58
CA LYS A 33 3.70 -3.60 15.95
C LYS A 33 4.19 -2.68 14.85
N ASP A 34 5.26 -3.06 14.18
CA ASP A 34 5.87 -2.23 13.13
C ASP A 34 5.32 -2.52 11.74
N TRP A 35 4.36 -3.41 11.63
CA TRP A 35 3.80 -3.82 10.35
C TRP A 35 2.33 -3.46 10.24
N VAL A 36 1.93 -3.06 9.04
CA VAL A 36 0.54 -2.76 8.73
C VAL A 36 0.12 -3.64 7.56
N ALA A 37 -1.03 -4.28 7.68
CA ALA A 37 -1.55 -5.18 6.66
C ALA A 37 -2.71 -4.55 5.91
N TYR A 38 -2.69 -4.66 4.59
CA TYR A 38 -3.71 -4.12 3.69
C TYR A 38 -4.12 -5.14 2.65
N TYR A 39 -5.27 -4.92 2.03
CA TYR A 39 -5.65 -5.63 0.83
C TYR A 39 -6.39 -4.69 -0.11
N TYR A 40 -6.41 -5.03 -1.38
CA TYR A 40 -7.24 -4.35 -2.37
C TYR A 40 -7.61 -5.33 -3.47
N ASP A 41 -8.63 -4.97 -4.25
CA ASP A 41 -9.07 -5.78 -5.36
C ASP A 41 -8.51 -5.22 -6.66
N ASP A 42 -7.77 -6.06 -7.37
CA ASP A 42 -7.19 -5.77 -8.67
C ASP A 42 -8.01 -6.53 -9.71
N PRO A 43 -8.10 -6.07 -10.95
CA PRO A 43 -8.81 -6.84 -11.98
C PRO A 43 -8.35 -8.29 -12.10
N ARG A 44 -7.11 -8.58 -11.73
CA ARG A 44 -6.58 -9.95 -11.78
C ARG A 44 -6.73 -10.70 -10.46
N GLY A 45 -7.44 -10.14 -9.49
CA GLY A 45 -7.68 -10.81 -8.22
C GLY A 45 -7.28 -9.98 -7.02
N LYS A 46 -7.51 -10.53 -5.85
CA LYS A 46 -7.21 -9.85 -4.60
C LYS A 46 -5.71 -9.79 -4.37
N VAL A 47 -5.24 -8.64 -3.92
CA VAL A 47 -3.84 -8.42 -3.55
C VAL A 47 -3.79 -8.12 -2.07
N CYS A 48 -2.92 -8.82 -1.36
CA CYS A 48 -2.69 -8.59 0.07
C CYS A 48 -1.23 -8.23 0.27
N TYR A 49 -0.96 -7.27 1.15
CA TYR A 49 0.42 -6.91 1.43
C TYR A 49 0.57 -6.40 2.85
N ILE A 50 1.79 -6.51 3.35
CA ILE A 50 2.17 -5.90 4.61
C ILE A 50 3.30 -4.91 4.31
N ALA A 51 3.33 -3.84 5.06
CA ALA A 51 4.31 -2.77 4.87
C ALA A 51 4.88 -2.35 6.21
N SER A 52 6.14 -1.96 6.20
CA SER A 52 6.82 -1.46 7.39
C SER A 52 7.79 -0.37 6.98
N THR A 53 7.88 0.67 7.81
CA THR A 53 8.87 1.72 7.62
C THR A 53 10.03 1.49 8.56
N PRO A 54 11.27 1.88 8.17
CA PRO A 54 12.42 1.69 9.05
C PRO A 54 12.34 2.62 10.24
N LYS A 55 12.91 2.19 11.35
CA LYS A 55 13.01 3.02 12.54
C LYS A 55 14.15 4.02 12.42
N LYS A 56 15.07 3.77 11.51
CA LYS A 56 16.25 4.60 11.30
C LYS A 56 16.65 4.56 9.85
N ASP A 57 16.97 5.71 9.30
CA ASP A 57 17.54 5.80 7.97
C ASP A 57 18.76 6.71 8.00
N GLU A 58 19.70 6.46 7.13
CA GLU A 58 20.95 7.18 7.07
C GLU A 58 21.36 7.45 5.63
N GLY A 59 22.08 8.52 5.42
CA GLY A 59 22.59 8.88 4.11
C GLY A 59 22.65 10.37 3.94
N LYS A 60 23.43 10.81 2.95
CA LYS A 60 23.55 12.22 2.60
C LYS A 60 22.75 12.44 1.33
N TYR A 61 21.53 12.91 1.48
CA TYR A 61 20.63 13.13 0.35
C TYR A 61 20.15 14.57 0.38
N ALA A 62 20.18 15.21 -0.78
CA ALA A 62 19.53 16.50 -0.92
C ALA A 62 18.02 16.34 -0.84
N ARG A 63 17.53 15.17 -1.27
CA ARG A 63 16.11 14.86 -1.29
C ARG A 63 15.95 13.35 -1.20
N ARG A 64 14.99 12.91 -0.39
CA ARG A 64 14.70 11.49 -0.25
C ARG A 64 13.21 11.29 -0.08
N GLY A 65 12.64 10.34 -0.81
CA GLY A 65 11.24 9.98 -0.70
C GLY A 65 11.00 9.04 0.47
N ASP A 66 9.80 8.46 0.49
CA ASP A 66 9.42 7.52 1.53
C ASP A 66 10.27 6.25 1.47
N ILE A 67 10.54 5.69 2.63
CA ILE A 67 11.34 4.47 2.77
C ILE A 67 10.47 3.42 3.43
N TYR A 68 10.34 2.27 2.79
CA TYR A 68 9.54 1.18 3.37
C TYR A 68 9.86 -0.15 2.69
N VAL A 69 9.45 -1.23 3.33
CA VAL A 69 9.50 -2.56 2.76
C VAL A 69 8.07 -3.09 2.66
N VAL A 70 7.79 -3.79 1.57
CA VAL A 70 6.48 -4.36 1.31
C VAL A 70 6.63 -5.83 0.97
N VAL A 71 5.80 -6.68 1.57
CA VAL A 71 5.72 -8.09 1.20
C VAL A 71 4.33 -8.32 0.63
N THR A 72 4.25 -8.74 -0.62
CA THR A 72 3.01 -8.83 -1.37
C THR A 72 2.67 -10.25 -1.78
N HIS A 73 1.37 -10.57 -1.67
CA HIS A 73 0.80 -11.84 -2.15
C HIS A 73 -0.24 -11.54 -3.21
N ARG A 74 -0.16 -12.25 -4.32
CA ARG A 74 -1.15 -12.22 -5.40
C ARG A 74 -1.61 -13.65 -5.68
N PRO A 75 -2.50 -14.19 -4.85
CA PRO A 75 -2.87 -15.62 -4.95
C PRO A 75 -3.42 -16.03 -6.30
N GLN A 76 -4.21 -15.17 -6.94
CA GLN A 76 -4.78 -15.48 -8.24
C GLN A 76 -3.72 -15.61 -9.32
N GLU A 77 -2.56 -15.06 -9.11
CA GLU A 77 -1.45 -15.16 -10.04
C GLU A 77 -0.41 -16.16 -9.58
N GLY A 78 -0.66 -16.85 -8.47
CA GLY A 78 0.29 -17.80 -7.90
C GLY A 78 1.55 -17.16 -7.35
N SER A 79 1.50 -15.88 -7.03
CA SER A 79 2.65 -15.13 -6.55
C SER A 79 2.54 -14.90 -5.04
N TYR A 80 3.57 -15.29 -4.31
CA TYR A 80 3.59 -15.16 -2.85
C TYR A 80 4.93 -14.64 -2.38
N ASP A 81 4.92 -13.98 -1.25
CA ASP A 81 6.13 -13.54 -0.54
C ASP A 81 7.06 -12.68 -1.40
N VAL A 82 6.51 -11.83 -2.24
CA VAL A 82 7.33 -10.94 -3.05
C VAL A 82 7.71 -9.73 -2.21
N VAL A 83 9.01 -9.58 -1.98
CA VAL A 83 9.56 -8.52 -1.14
C VAL A 83 10.08 -7.38 -2.00
N ASN A 84 9.64 -6.16 -1.69
CA ASN A 84 10.11 -4.96 -2.36
C ASN A 84 10.66 -3.99 -1.32
N PHE A 85 11.86 -3.51 -1.55
CA PHE A 85 12.47 -2.47 -0.72
C PHE A 85 12.42 -1.15 -1.45
N VAL A 86 11.78 -0.17 -0.85
CA VAL A 86 11.69 1.18 -1.41
C VAL A 86 12.60 2.07 -0.59
N ALA A 87 13.67 2.54 -1.22
CA ALA A 87 14.72 3.29 -0.52
C ALA A 87 14.53 4.81 -0.59
N GLY A 88 13.52 5.28 -1.32
CA GLY A 88 13.25 6.71 -1.44
C GLY A 88 14.16 7.43 -2.42
N TYR A 89 14.94 6.70 -3.21
CA TYR A 89 15.78 7.24 -4.26
C TYR A 89 16.01 6.17 -5.33
N ASP A 90 16.49 6.60 -6.49
CA ASP A 90 16.78 5.66 -7.56
C ASP A 90 18.09 4.95 -7.29
N TYR A 91 18.10 3.64 -7.48
CA TYR A 91 19.31 2.86 -7.33
C TYR A 91 20.26 3.12 -8.49
N LYS A 92 21.54 3.17 -8.17
CA LYS A 92 22.56 3.32 -9.21
C LYS A 92 22.58 2.04 -10.04
N SER A 93 22.51 2.19 -11.35
CA SER A 93 22.52 1.07 -12.27
C SER A 93 23.81 0.26 -12.11
N GLY A 94 23.66 -1.06 -11.95
CA GLY A 94 24.80 -1.94 -11.79
C GLY A 94 25.41 -1.98 -10.39
N ALA A 95 24.94 -1.14 -9.48
CA ALA A 95 25.44 -1.16 -8.11
C ALA A 95 24.69 -2.26 -7.32
N PRO A 96 25.40 -3.02 -6.49
CA PRO A 96 24.73 -4.05 -5.68
C PRO A 96 23.93 -3.42 -4.54
N VAL A 97 22.83 -4.07 -4.20
CA VAL A 97 22.04 -3.75 -3.01
C VAL A 97 22.29 -4.84 -1.99
N GLU A 98 22.71 -4.44 -0.81
CA GLU A 98 23.04 -5.37 0.26
C GLU A 98 21.94 -5.39 1.32
N VAL A 99 21.47 -6.58 1.65
CA VAL A 99 20.47 -6.77 2.71
C VAL A 99 21.11 -7.64 3.79
N LYS A 100 21.13 -7.12 5.01
CA LYS A 100 21.67 -7.84 6.15
C LYS A 100 20.56 -8.26 7.09
N ILE A 101 20.55 -9.53 7.42
CA ILE A 101 19.60 -10.09 8.38
C ILE A 101 20.41 -10.87 9.41
N GLY A 102 20.55 -10.31 10.61
CA GLY A 102 21.43 -10.88 11.61
C GLY A 102 22.87 -10.88 11.10
N THR A 103 23.45 -12.08 10.95
CA THR A 103 24.78 -12.24 10.43
C THR A 103 24.83 -12.61 8.96
N THR A 104 23.65 -12.72 8.33
CA THR A 104 23.55 -13.12 6.93
C THR A 104 23.48 -11.90 6.04
N THR A 105 24.25 -11.91 4.95
CA THR A 105 24.25 -10.82 3.96
C THR A 105 23.81 -11.37 2.62
N ILE A 106 22.88 -10.68 1.98
CA ILE A 106 22.33 -11.07 0.67
C ILE A 106 22.61 -9.93 -0.30
N THR A 107 23.24 -10.21 -1.42
CA THR A 107 23.60 -9.20 -2.40
C THR A 107 23.12 -9.48 -3.81
N ASP A 108 22.74 -10.70 -4.11
CA ASP A 108 22.54 -11.14 -5.50
C ASP A 108 21.12 -10.98 -6.03
N ILE A 109 20.15 -10.82 -5.17
CA ILE A 109 18.75 -10.86 -5.60
C ILE A 109 18.13 -9.48 -5.84
N PHE A 110 18.88 -8.43 -5.58
CA PHE A 110 18.39 -7.07 -5.79
C PHE A 110 19.33 -6.34 -6.73
N THR A 111 19.00 -6.33 -7.98
CA THR A 111 19.82 -5.64 -9.00
C THR A 111 19.05 -4.65 -9.83
#